data_93d0fbb5335dffc48f261520296e455f
#
_entry.id   93d0fbb5335dffc48f261520296e455f
#
_cell.length_a   1.000
_cell.length_b   1.000
_cell.length_c   1.000
_cell.angle_alpha   90.00
_cell.angle_beta   90.00
_cell.angle_gamma   90.00
#
_symmetry.space_group_name_H-M   'P 1'
#
loop_
_entity.id
_entity.type
_entity.pdbx_description
1 polymer ?
#
loop_
_entity_poly.entity_id
_entity_poly.type
_entity_poly.pdbx_seq_one_letter_code
_entity_poly.pdbx_strand_id
1 'polypeptide(L)'
;VLIGVDGGGDALLDFGYTPHIVVGDMDSISDKCLKLANEIIVHAYTDGRAPGLERVENLGLEATTFPAPGTSEDIAFLLSYANGADLIVAVGTHTNMIDFLEKGRAGMSSTFLVRLKVGSKLVDAKGVNKLYHSNFKLKYVIGITIAALIPILVITCMHPLMRELILLFKIRIKMILGL
;
A
#
# COMPACT_ATOMS: atom_id res chain seq x y z
N VAL A 1 -7.64 -2.01 -13.20
CA VAL A 1 -7.47 -3.44 -12.88
C VAL A 1 -6.47 -3.54 -11.75
N LEU A 2 -6.73 -4.40 -10.74
CA LEU A 2 -5.83 -4.71 -9.63
C LEU A 2 -5.28 -6.12 -9.86
N ILE A 3 -3.96 -6.24 -9.88
CA ILE A 3 -3.27 -7.53 -10.06
C ILE A 3 -2.48 -7.80 -8.79
N GLY A 4 -2.79 -8.88 -8.11
CA GLY A 4 -2.02 -9.40 -6.99
C GLY A 4 -0.96 -10.37 -7.50
N VAL A 5 0.31 -10.10 -7.17
CA VAL A 5 1.41 -11.01 -7.52
C VAL A 5 1.83 -11.74 -6.26
N ASP A 6 1.68 -13.06 -6.25
CA ASP A 6 1.94 -13.91 -5.09
C ASP A 6 1.29 -13.34 -3.80
N GLY A 7 2.02 -13.20 -2.70
CA GLY A 7 1.52 -12.59 -1.45
C GLY A 7 1.01 -11.14 -1.58
N GLY A 8 1.24 -10.46 -2.72
CA GLY A 8 0.67 -9.14 -3.01
C GLY A 8 -0.86 -9.16 -3.12
N GLY A 9 -1.45 -10.32 -3.42
CA GLY A 9 -2.90 -10.49 -3.39
C GLY A 9 -3.49 -10.34 -1.98
N ASP A 10 -2.84 -10.92 -0.98
CA ASP A 10 -3.25 -10.78 0.41
C ASP A 10 -3.06 -9.36 0.93
N ALA A 11 -1.98 -8.69 0.52
CA ALA A 11 -1.77 -7.28 0.84
C ALA A 11 -2.91 -6.38 0.31
N LEU A 12 -3.44 -6.65 -0.88
CA LEU A 12 -4.63 -5.96 -1.38
C LEU A 12 -5.85 -6.19 -0.48
N LEU A 13 -6.08 -7.43 -0.03
CA LEU A 13 -7.19 -7.74 0.87
C LEU A 13 -7.07 -7.04 2.23
N ASP A 14 -5.86 -6.93 2.78
CA ASP A 14 -5.59 -6.22 4.04
C ASP A 14 -5.94 -4.74 3.95
N PHE A 15 -5.80 -4.14 2.77
CA PHE A 15 -6.24 -2.77 2.50
C PHE A 15 -7.70 -2.64 2.03
N GLY A 16 -8.47 -3.74 2.05
CA GLY A 16 -9.89 -3.75 1.67
C GLY A 16 -10.15 -3.79 0.16
N TYR A 17 -9.16 -4.15 -0.64
CA TYR A 17 -9.29 -4.29 -2.08
C TYR A 17 -9.29 -5.77 -2.50
N THR A 18 -10.20 -6.15 -3.39
CA THR A 18 -10.20 -7.49 -3.99
C THR A 18 -9.38 -7.47 -5.28
N PRO A 19 -8.38 -8.37 -5.46
CA PRO A 19 -7.67 -8.45 -6.73
C PRO A 19 -8.58 -8.92 -7.85
N HIS A 20 -8.48 -8.31 -9.03
CA HIS A 20 -9.16 -8.80 -10.21
C HIS A 20 -8.43 -10.02 -10.77
N ILE A 21 -7.13 -9.99 -10.76
CA ILE A 21 -6.27 -11.08 -11.26
C ILE A 21 -5.23 -11.39 -10.19
N VAL A 22 -5.00 -12.67 -9.96
CA VAL A 22 -3.87 -13.17 -9.18
C VAL A 22 -2.90 -13.87 -10.12
N VAL A 23 -1.61 -13.52 -10.03
CA VAL A 23 -0.53 -14.12 -10.82
C VAL A 23 0.54 -14.64 -9.88
N GLY A 24 0.94 -15.89 -10.00
CA GLY A 24 2.02 -16.42 -9.17
C GLY A 24 2.21 -17.91 -9.24
N ASP A 25 3.14 -18.42 -8.40
CA ASP A 25 3.34 -19.85 -8.16
C ASP A 25 2.37 -20.44 -7.14
N MET A 26 1.54 -19.61 -6.54
CA MET A 26 0.51 -19.94 -5.54
C MET A 26 1.06 -20.37 -4.17
N ASP A 27 2.35 -20.28 -3.91
CA ASP A 27 2.95 -20.75 -2.65
C ASP A 27 2.70 -19.77 -1.48
N SER A 28 2.70 -18.48 -1.74
CA SER A 28 2.67 -17.40 -0.72
C SER A 28 1.36 -16.63 -0.64
N ILE A 29 0.30 -17.10 -1.28
CA ILE A 29 -1.03 -16.47 -1.28
C ILE A 29 -2.02 -17.29 -0.44
N SER A 30 -2.96 -16.61 0.23
CA SER A 30 -3.99 -17.30 1.01
C SER A 30 -5.11 -17.89 0.14
N ASP A 31 -5.73 -18.99 0.63
CA ASP A 31 -6.89 -19.57 -0.04
C ASP A 31 -8.09 -18.60 -0.08
N LYS A 32 -8.16 -17.68 0.89
CA LYS A 32 -9.18 -16.64 0.90
C LYS A 32 -9.01 -15.70 -0.29
N CYS A 33 -7.78 -15.30 -0.59
CA CYS A 33 -7.49 -14.43 -1.72
C CYS A 33 -7.79 -15.12 -3.05
N LEU A 34 -7.38 -16.36 -3.21
CA LEU A 34 -7.69 -17.17 -4.40
C LEU A 34 -9.19 -17.28 -4.66
N LYS A 35 -10.01 -17.53 -3.62
CA LYS A 35 -11.47 -17.62 -3.73
C LYS A 35 -12.16 -16.29 -4.07
N LEU A 36 -11.54 -15.17 -3.78
CA LEU A 36 -12.10 -13.84 -4.04
C LEU A 36 -11.62 -13.24 -5.37
N ALA A 37 -10.52 -13.72 -5.92
CA ALA A 37 -10.00 -13.25 -7.20
C ALA A 37 -10.95 -13.62 -8.35
N ASN A 38 -11.07 -12.74 -9.35
CA ASN A 38 -11.89 -13.02 -10.51
C ASN A 38 -11.17 -13.99 -11.48
N GLU A 39 -9.86 -13.90 -11.56
CA GLU A 39 -9.03 -14.71 -12.45
C GLU A 39 -7.74 -15.13 -11.76
N ILE A 40 -7.33 -16.37 -11.95
CA ILE A 40 -6.10 -16.93 -11.39
C ILE A 40 -5.20 -17.38 -12.55
N ILE A 41 -3.97 -16.85 -12.55
CA ILE A 41 -2.93 -17.21 -13.52
C ILE A 41 -1.78 -17.85 -12.79
N VAL A 42 -1.63 -19.15 -12.96
CA VAL A 42 -0.56 -19.94 -12.36
C VAL A 42 0.70 -19.84 -13.20
N HIS A 43 1.76 -19.30 -12.63
CA HIS A 43 3.08 -19.27 -13.25
C HIS A 43 3.62 -20.70 -13.31
N ALA A 44 3.80 -21.19 -14.51
CA ALA A 44 4.37 -22.50 -14.78
C ALA A 44 5.83 -22.40 -15.24
N TYR A 45 6.60 -23.44 -14.98
CA TYR A 45 7.94 -23.58 -15.56
C TYR A 45 7.87 -23.64 -17.08
N THR A 46 8.98 -23.34 -17.75
CA THR A 46 9.08 -23.35 -19.22
C THR A 46 8.78 -24.74 -19.83
N ASP A 47 8.91 -25.80 -19.05
CA ASP A 47 8.56 -27.18 -19.44
C ASP A 47 7.06 -27.50 -19.24
N GLY A 48 6.27 -26.54 -18.79
CA GLY A 48 4.83 -26.67 -18.56
C GLY A 48 4.44 -27.17 -17.18
N ARG A 49 5.38 -27.55 -16.32
CA ARG A 49 5.05 -27.98 -14.93
C ARG A 49 4.56 -26.77 -14.13
N ALA A 50 3.43 -26.91 -13.49
CA ALA A 50 2.78 -25.87 -12.67
C ALA A 50 2.40 -26.43 -11.30
N PRO A 51 3.33 -26.51 -10.33
CA PRO A 51 3.03 -27.10 -9.01
C PRO A 51 1.86 -26.43 -8.29
N GLY A 52 1.73 -25.12 -8.42
CA GLY A 52 0.63 -24.36 -7.79
C GLY A 52 -0.76 -24.64 -8.37
N LEU A 53 -0.85 -25.26 -9.54
CA LEU A 53 -2.15 -25.58 -10.15
C LEU A 53 -2.95 -26.60 -9.32
N GLU A 54 -2.28 -27.64 -8.80
CA GLU A 54 -2.91 -28.65 -7.95
C GLU A 54 -3.60 -28.04 -6.73
N ARG A 55 -2.99 -27.04 -6.12
CA ARG A 55 -3.57 -26.32 -4.99
C ARG A 55 -4.86 -25.59 -5.39
N VAL A 56 -4.86 -24.92 -6.54
CA VAL A 56 -6.04 -24.18 -7.05
C VAL A 56 -7.18 -25.15 -7.38
N GLU A 57 -6.87 -26.27 -8.04
CA GLU A 57 -7.84 -27.33 -8.36
C GLU A 57 -8.43 -27.98 -7.11
N ASN A 58 -7.61 -28.24 -6.08
CA ASN A 58 -8.07 -28.76 -4.79
C ASN A 58 -9.03 -27.80 -4.05
N LEU A 59 -8.97 -26.51 -4.35
CA LEU A 59 -9.94 -25.51 -3.85
C LEU A 59 -11.22 -25.44 -4.69
N GLY A 60 -11.31 -26.23 -5.77
CA GLY A 60 -12.44 -26.22 -6.71
C GLY A 60 -12.48 -24.95 -7.59
N LEU A 61 -11.32 -24.31 -7.81
CA LEU A 61 -11.20 -23.10 -8.60
C LEU A 61 -10.57 -23.40 -9.97
N GLU A 62 -10.92 -22.61 -10.96
CA GLU A 62 -10.31 -22.65 -12.29
C GLU A 62 -9.12 -21.70 -12.35
N ALA A 63 -8.07 -22.10 -13.06
CA ALA A 63 -6.90 -21.28 -13.30
C ALA A 63 -6.34 -21.47 -14.70
N THR A 64 -5.74 -20.42 -15.24
CA THR A 64 -4.97 -20.47 -16.48
C THR A 64 -3.50 -20.66 -16.16
N THR A 65 -2.84 -21.65 -16.75
CA THR A 65 -1.40 -21.83 -16.61
C THR A 65 -0.66 -20.96 -17.63
N PHE A 66 0.39 -20.30 -17.19
CA PHE A 66 1.23 -19.48 -18.06
C PHE A 66 2.70 -19.90 -17.95
N PRO A 67 3.19 -20.75 -18.90
CA PRO A 67 4.59 -21.15 -18.93
C PRO A 67 5.47 -19.99 -19.39
N ALA A 68 6.37 -19.53 -18.52
CA ALA A 68 7.30 -18.46 -18.86
C ALA A 68 8.61 -18.57 -18.07
N PRO A 69 9.74 -18.14 -18.65
CA PRO A 69 10.93 -17.86 -17.85
C PRO A 69 10.74 -16.56 -17.05
N GLY A 70 11.47 -16.41 -15.95
CA GLY A 70 11.47 -15.18 -15.17
C GLY A 70 10.67 -15.27 -13.91
N THR A 71 10.12 -14.16 -13.47
CA THR A 71 9.38 -14.02 -12.22
C THR A 71 7.88 -13.82 -12.47
N SER A 72 7.04 -14.08 -11.46
CA SER A 72 5.61 -13.81 -11.53
C SER A 72 5.31 -12.31 -11.76
N GLU A 73 6.17 -11.42 -11.25
CA GLU A 73 6.10 -9.97 -11.53
C GLU A 73 6.27 -9.69 -13.03
N ASP A 74 7.21 -10.37 -13.68
CA ASP A 74 7.49 -10.19 -15.11
C ASP A 74 6.27 -10.55 -15.95
N ILE A 75 5.59 -11.65 -15.58
CA ILE A 75 4.35 -12.09 -16.23
C ILE A 75 3.26 -11.04 -16.05
N ALA A 76 3.06 -10.54 -14.83
CA ALA A 76 2.06 -9.52 -14.54
C ALA A 76 2.29 -8.23 -15.36
N PHE A 77 3.54 -7.80 -15.50
CA PHE A 77 3.90 -6.64 -16.32
C PHE A 77 3.66 -6.86 -17.81
N LEU A 78 4.09 -8.01 -18.32
CA LEU A 78 3.92 -8.36 -19.73
C LEU A 78 2.44 -8.53 -20.08
N LEU A 79 1.65 -9.15 -19.19
CA LEU A 79 0.21 -9.31 -19.36
C LEU A 79 -0.48 -7.94 -19.43
N SER A 80 -0.16 -7.04 -18.48
CA SER A 80 -0.69 -5.68 -18.47
C SER A 80 -0.32 -4.91 -19.74
N TYR A 81 0.93 -5.01 -20.15
CA TYR A 81 1.43 -4.34 -21.34
C TYR A 81 0.77 -4.87 -22.63
N ALA A 82 0.65 -6.19 -22.76
CA ALA A 82 0.06 -6.86 -23.92
C ALA A 82 -1.44 -6.55 -24.06
N ASN A 83 -2.14 -6.37 -22.92
CA ASN A 83 -3.54 -5.97 -22.91
C ASN A 83 -3.76 -4.44 -23.02
N GLY A 84 -2.73 -3.70 -23.42
CA GLY A 84 -2.87 -2.29 -23.80
C GLY A 84 -2.98 -1.33 -22.62
N ALA A 85 -2.48 -1.69 -21.43
CA ALA A 85 -2.46 -0.76 -20.31
C ALA A 85 -1.74 0.54 -20.70
N ASP A 86 -2.34 1.69 -20.41
CA ASP A 86 -1.75 3.00 -20.62
C ASP A 86 -0.69 3.32 -19.55
N LEU A 87 -0.95 2.86 -18.32
CA LEU A 87 -0.08 3.02 -17.17
C LEU A 87 -0.08 1.76 -16.32
N ILE A 88 1.10 1.32 -15.90
CA ILE A 88 1.31 0.21 -14.96
C ILE A 88 1.94 0.79 -13.70
N VAL A 89 1.24 0.70 -12.58
CA VAL A 89 1.76 1.15 -11.28
C VAL A 89 2.19 -0.07 -10.48
N ALA A 90 3.47 -0.19 -10.22
CA ALA A 90 4.05 -1.27 -9.44
C ALA A 90 4.25 -0.85 -7.98
N VAL A 91 3.80 -1.68 -7.06
CA VAL A 91 3.91 -1.47 -5.61
C VAL A 91 4.61 -2.66 -4.97
N GLY A 92 5.62 -2.42 -4.15
CA GLY A 92 6.35 -3.47 -3.44
C GLY A 92 7.36 -4.24 -4.30
N THR A 93 7.66 -3.75 -5.48
CA THR A 93 8.60 -4.40 -6.41
C THR A 93 10.06 -4.08 -6.08
N HIS A 94 10.97 -5.00 -6.40
CA HIS A 94 12.41 -4.81 -6.27
C HIS A 94 12.99 -4.28 -7.57
N THR A 95 13.23 -2.96 -7.64
CA THR A 95 13.54 -2.27 -8.90
C THR A 95 14.93 -1.68 -8.99
N ASN A 96 15.70 -1.71 -7.91
CA ASN A 96 17.02 -1.06 -7.92
C ASN A 96 18.14 -2.02 -8.38
N MET A 97 19.21 -1.43 -8.92
CA MET A 97 20.36 -2.17 -9.40
C MET A 97 21.06 -2.97 -8.29
N ILE A 98 20.99 -2.50 -7.04
CA ILE A 98 21.58 -3.17 -5.89
C ILE A 98 20.85 -4.50 -5.63
N ASP A 99 19.51 -4.47 -5.57
CA ASP A 99 18.69 -5.68 -5.41
C ASP A 99 18.95 -6.67 -6.56
N PHE A 100 19.15 -6.14 -7.78
CA PHE A 100 19.47 -6.95 -8.95
C PHE A 100 20.83 -7.66 -8.83
N LEU A 101 21.85 -6.95 -8.36
CA LEU A 101 23.21 -7.49 -8.26
C LEU A 101 23.41 -8.37 -7.02
N GLU A 102 22.82 -8.00 -5.88
CA GLU A 102 23.05 -8.69 -4.61
C GLU A 102 22.23 -9.98 -4.48
N LYS A 103 21.01 -10.01 -5.00
CA LYS A 103 20.12 -11.17 -4.77
C LYS A 103 20.40 -12.36 -5.69
N GLY A 104 21.08 -12.17 -6.83
CA GLY A 104 21.51 -13.26 -7.73
C GLY A 104 20.45 -14.32 -8.05
N ARG A 105 19.16 -13.96 -7.98
CA ARG A 105 18.06 -14.92 -8.18
C ARG A 105 18.00 -15.35 -9.65
N ALA A 106 17.69 -16.62 -9.87
CA ALA A 106 17.31 -17.09 -11.21
C ALA A 106 16.13 -16.23 -11.71
N GLY A 107 16.19 -15.79 -12.98
CA GLY A 107 15.16 -14.94 -13.58
C GLY A 107 15.42 -13.42 -13.52
N MET A 108 16.45 -12.96 -12.80
CA MET A 108 16.73 -11.51 -12.72
C MET A 108 17.09 -10.88 -14.06
N SER A 109 17.66 -11.64 -15.00
CA SER A 109 17.92 -11.17 -16.38
C SER A 109 16.63 -10.88 -17.11
N SER A 110 15.60 -11.72 -16.94
CA SER A 110 14.29 -11.48 -17.57
C SER A 110 13.62 -10.25 -16.97
N THR A 111 13.71 -10.06 -15.66
CA THR A 111 13.19 -8.87 -14.97
C THR A 111 13.78 -7.59 -15.56
N PHE A 112 15.09 -7.55 -15.82
CA PHE A 112 15.73 -6.40 -16.47
C PHE A 112 15.17 -6.14 -17.87
N LEU A 113 15.07 -7.17 -18.71
CA LEU A 113 14.55 -7.05 -20.07
C LEU A 113 13.07 -6.67 -20.10
N VAL A 114 12.25 -7.24 -19.22
CA VAL A 114 10.83 -6.90 -19.10
C VAL A 114 10.67 -5.44 -18.72
N ARG A 115 11.44 -4.96 -17.74
CA ARG A 115 11.40 -3.55 -17.33
C ARG A 115 11.83 -2.59 -18.43
N LEU A 116 12.80 -2.96 -19.26
CA LEU A 116 13.15 -2.18 -20.46
C LEU A 116 11.96 -2.11 -21.43
N LYS A 117 11.26 -3.23 -21.64
CA LYS A 117 10.12 -3.30 -22.55
C LYS A 117 8.92 -2.48 -22.09
N VAL A 118 8.56 -2.59 -20.82
CA VAL A 118 7.37 -1.93 -20.26
C VAL A 118 7.67 -0.54 -19.70
N GLY A 119 8.94 -0.12 -19.65
CA GLY A 119 9.43 1.03 -18.89
C GLY A 119 8.76 2.35 -19.24
N SER A 120 8.33 2.54 -20.49
CA SER A 120 7.59 3.74 -20.90
C SER A 120 6.21 3.88 -20.24
N LYS A 121 5.66 2.77 -19.73
CA LYS A 121 4.34 2.72 -19.09
C LYS A 121 4.43 2.35 -17.61
N LEU A 122 5.61 2.00 -17.09
CA LEU A 122 5.81 1.52 -15.73
C LEU A 122 6.19 2.65 -14.79
N VAL A 123 5.42 2.78 -13.70
CA VAL A 123 5.73 3.68 -12.58
C VAL A 123 5.92 2.83 -11.33
N ASP A 124 7.09 2.93 -10.70
CA ASP A 124 7.36 2.31 -9.41
C ASP A 124 6.87 3.24 -8.28
N ALA A 125 5.92 2.76 -7.48
CA ALA A 125 5.36 3.51 -6.38
C ALA A 125 6.33 3.67 -5.18
N LYS A 126 7.46 2.96 -5.14
CA LYS A 126 8.45 3.04 -4.05
C LYS A 126 8.94 4.46 -3.74
N GLY A 127 9.02 5.31 -4.77
CA GLY A 127 9.43 6.71 -4.63
C GLY A 127 8.29 7.72 -4.48
N VAL A 128 7.05 7.30 -4.71
CA VAL A 128 5.88 8.22 -4.74
C VAL A 128 5.64 8.87 -3.38
N ASN A 129 5.88 8.16 -2.29
CA ASN A 129 5.76 8.71 -0.93
C ASN A 129 6.73 9.88 -0.67
N LYS A 130 7.88 9.92 -1.36
CA LYS A 130 8.84 11.02 -1.26
C LYS A 130 8.39 12.26 -2.04
N LEU A 131 7.57 12.08 -3.06
CA LEU A 131 6.98 13.16 -3.84
C LEU A 131 5.70 13.69 -3.19
N TYR A 132 5.03 12.84 -2.40
CA TYR A 132 3.79 13.22 -1.74
C TYR A 132 4.09 13.82 -0.36
N HIS A 133 4.32 15.11 -0.33
CA HIS A 133 4.34 15.87 0.92
C HIS A 133 2.90 16.17 1.31
N SER A 134 2.38 15.50 2.34
CA SER A 134 1.14 15.92 2.95
C SER A 134 1.36 17.30 3.56
N ASN A 135 0.89 18.34 2.91
CA ASN A 135 0.86 19.68 3.47
C ASN A 135 -0.11 19.67 4.66
N PHE A 136 0.42 19.42 5.84
CA PHE A 136 -0.30 19.58 7.09
C PHE A 136 -0.71 21.05 7.18
N LYS A 137 -1.97 21.33 6.85
CA LYS A 137 -2.43 22.73 6.86
C LYS A 137 -2.57 23.15 8.32
N LEU A 138 -1.65 24.00 8.77
CA LEU A 138 -1.60 24.55 10.13
C LEU A 138 -2.97 25.04 10.63
N LYS A 139 -3.84 25.50 9.72
CA LYS A 139 -5.22 25.90 10.01
C LYS A 139 -6.06 24.82 10.68
N TYR A 140 -5.86 23.53 10.35
CA TYR A 140 -6.59 22.43 11.00
C TYR A 140 -6.10 22.18 12.41
N VAL A 141 -4.79 22.28 12.65
CA VAL A 141 -4.21 22.16 13.99
C VAL A 141 -4.75 23.28 14.88
N ILE A 142 -4.72 24.53 14.38
CA ILE A 142 -5.29 25.68 15.11
C ILE A 142 -6.78 25.48 15.37
N GLY A 143 -7.56 25.02 14.38
CA GLY A 143 -8.99 24.75 14.57
C GLY A 143 -9.27 23.72 15.65
N ILE A 144 -8.54 22.60 15.65
CA ILE A 144 -8.68 21.55 16.68
C ILE A 144 -8.28 22.08 18.05
N THR A 145 -7.18 22.87 18.14
CA THR A 145 -6.74 23.47 19.41
C THR A 145 -7.79 24.42 19.98
N ILE A 146 -8.35 25.29 19.14
CA ILE A 146 -9.42 26.21 19.57
C ILE A 146 -10.65 25.42 20.02
N ALA A 147 -11.08 24.41 19.24
CA ALA A 147 -12.23 23.58 19.60
C ALA A 147 -12.02 22.84 20.93
N ALA A 148 -10.81 22.39 21.23
CA ALA A 148 -10.49 21.75 22.51
C ALA A 148 -10.45 22.74 23.68
N LEU A 149 -10.06 24.00 23.46
CA LEU A 149 -10.00 25.02 24.49
C LEU A 149 -11.40 25.53 24.93
N ILE A 150 -12.39 25.52 24.04
CA ILE A 150 -13.75 26.01 24.36
C ILE A 150 -14.37 25.27 25.56
N PRO A 151 -14.46 23.93 25.60
CA PRO A 151 -15.04 23.23 26.75
C PRO A 151 -14.23 23.42 28.03
N ILE A 152 -12.90 23.52 27.94
CA ILE A 152 -12.03 23.78 29.10
C ILE A 152 -12.34 25.15 29.67
N LEU A 153 -12.50 26.15 28.82
CA LEU A 153 -12.82 27.53 29.23
C LEU A 153 -14.22 27.63 29.87
N VAL A 154 -15.20 26.94 29.32
CA VAL A 154 -16.57 26.86 29.88
C VAL A 154 -16.53 26.20 31.24
N ILE A 155 -15.89 25.06 31.42
CA ILE A 155 -15.76 24.38 32.69
C ILE A 155 -15.06 25.26 33.71
N THR A 156 -13.97 25.92 33.36
CA THR A 156 -13.20 26.81 34.20
C THR A 156 -14.05 28.00 34.68
N CYS A 157 -14.85 28.60 33.78
CA CYS A 157 -15.73 29.72 34.15
C CYS A 157 -16.94 29.28 35.01
N MET A 158 -17.44 28.07 34.85
CA MET A 158 -18.59 27.56 35.60
C MET A 158 -18.22 27.00 36.99
N HIS A 159 -16.97 26.57 37.19
CA HIS A 159 -16.56 25.96 38.45
C HIS A 159 -16.34 27.04 39.55
N PRO A 160 -17.03 26.97 40.71
CA PRO A 160 -16.94 27.98 41.75
C PRO A 160 -15.51 28.25 42.23
N LEU A 161 -14.74 27.19 42.52
CA LEU A 161 -13.33 27.30 42.94
C LEU A 161 -12.43 28.03 41.95
N MET A 162 -12.64 27.80 40.65
CA MET A 162 -11.88 28.47 39.61
C MET A 162 -12.19 29.95 39.50
N ARG A 163 -13.44 30.31 39.77
CA ARG A 163 -13.87 31.69 39.80
C ARG A 163 -13.18 32.46 40.95
N GLU A 164 -13.05 31.86 42.12
CA GLU A 164 -12.32 32.40 43.26
C GLU A 164 -10.82 32.54 42.98
N LEU A 165 -10.21 31.55 42.38
CA LEU A 165 -8.80 31.59 41.95
C LEU A 165 -8.52 32.69 40.93
N ILE A 166 -9.40 32.89 39.97
CA ILE A 166 -9.27 33.97 38.95
C ILE A 166 -9.40 35.32 39.65
N LEU A 167 -10.29 35.47 40.65
CA LEU A 167 -10.46 36.69 41.42
C LEU A 167 -9.17 37.04 42.19
N LEU A 168 -8.63 36.04 42.90
CA LEU A 168 -7.37 36.19 43.66
C LEU A 168 -6.19 36.56 42.73
N PHE A 169 -6.11 35.93 41.56
CA PHE A 169 -5.08 36.24 40.58
C PHE A 169 -5.20 37.65 40.02
N LYS A 170 -6.43 38.11 39.79
CA LYS A 170 -6.72 39.49 39.35
C LYS A 170 -6.31 40.50 40.40
N ILE A 171 -6.58 40.25 41.70
CA ILE A 171 -6.17 41.10 42.81
C ILE A 171 -4.65 41.15 42.94
N ARG A 172 -3.98 40.01 42.79
CA ARG A 172 -2.50 39.95 42.85
C ARG A 172 -1.82 40.69 41.72
N ILE A 173 -2.35 40.61 40.51
CA ILE A 173 -1.83 41.42 39.36
C ILE A 173 -2.05 42.89 39.62
N LYS A 174 -3.21 43.31 40.12
CA LYS A 174 -3.44 44.72 40.45
C LYS A 174 -2.44 45.27 41.48
N MET A 175 -2.16 44.47 42.55
CA MET A 175 -1.15 44.85 43.55
C MET A 175 0.27 44.96 42.94
N ILE A 176 0.64 44.13 42.00
CA ILE A 176 1.96 44.14 41.36
C ILE A 176 2.09 45.36 40.40
N LEU A 177 1.00 45.68 39.71
CA LEU A 177 0.96 46.82 38.78
C LEU A 177 0.68 48.19 39.45
N GLY A 178 0.45 48.21 40.75
CA GLY A 178 0.19 49.47 41.51
C GLY A 178 -1.15 50.12 41.16
N LEU A 179 -2.13 49.30 40.66
CA LEU A 179 -3.47 49.75 40.28
C LEU A 179 -4.51 49.36 41.31
#